data_742a020333cab9640f4d942fa64a5041
#
_entry.id   742a020333cab9640f4d942fa64a5041
#
_cell.length_a   1.000
_cell.length_b   1.000
_cell.length_c   1.000
_cell.angle_alpha   90.00
_cell.angle_beta   90.00
_cell.angle_gamma   90.00
#
_symmetry.space_group_name_H-M   'P 1'
#
loop_
_entity.id
_entity.type
_entity.pdbx_description
1 polymer ?
#
loop_
_entity_poly.entity_id
_entity_poly.type
_entity_poly.pdbx_seq_one_letter_code
_entity_poly.pdbx_strand_id
1 'polypeptide(L)'
;MSQLVSLSVNGQTHQISVDDPDMPLLYALRDDLGLNNPRFGCGLAQCGACTVLVDGVASRSCAIPVSALEGKTITTIHGLGSPDKPHPLQAAWIEEQVNQCGYCINGWLMEGAALLSKTPKPTEAQIRQTFASLICRCGTHNAALRAVQRASGQI
;
A
#
# COMPACT_ATOMS: atom_id res chain seq x y z
N MET A 1 -10.88 -17.98 -22.63
CA MET A 1 -12.21 -18.01 -21.95
C MET A 1 -12.03 -17.23 -20.66
N SER A 2 -12.83 -16.18 -20.48
CA SER A 2 -12.76 -15.37 -19.28
C SER A 2 -13.17 -16.18 -18.05
N GLN A 3 -12.43 -16.03 -16.95
CA GLN A 3 -12.68 -16.68 -15.67
C GLN A 3 -13.15 -15.62 -14.67
N LEU A 4 -14.16 -15.95 -13.87
CA LEU A 4 -14.59 -15.10 -12.76
C LEU A 4 -13.69 -15.36 -11.55
N VAL A 5 -13.10 -14.31 -11.02
CA VAL A 5 -12.28 -14.31 -9.80
C VAL A 5 -12.95 -13.46 -8.74
N SER A 6 -13.03 -13.98 -7.52
CA SER A 6 -13.58 -13.29 -6.37
C SER A 6 -12.44 -12.66 -5.55
N LEU A 7 -12.44 -11.34 -5.40
CA LEU A 7 -11.46 -10.60 -4.60
C LEU A 7 -12.14 -9.89 -3.44
N SER A 8 -11.62 -10.08 -2.23
CA SER A 8 -12.03 -9.31 -1.05
C SER A 8 -11.14 -8.08 -0.91
N VAL A 9 -11.65 -6.89 -1.25
CA VAL A 9 -10.89 -5.65 -1.26
C VAL A 9 -11.55 -4.61 -0.35
N ASN A 10 -10.82 -4.08 0.60
CA ASN A 10 -11.29 -3.06 1.56
C ASN A 10 -12.59 -3.47 2.27
N GLY A 11 -12.72 -4.75 2.62
CA GLY A 11 -13.90 -5.30 3.30
C GLY A 11 -15.11 -5.58 2.40
N GLN A 12 -14.97 -5.43 1.08
CA GLN A 12 -16.02 -5.73 0.10
C GLN A 12 -15.56 -6.85 -0.84
N THR A 13 -16.48 -7.72 -1.22
CA THR A 13 -16.22 -8.79 -2.20
C THR A 13 -16.59 -8.29 -3.59
N HIS A 14 -15.65 -8.40 -4.51
CA HIS A 14 -15.78 -8.01 -5.91
C HIS A 14 -15.63 -9.25 -6.81
N GLN A 15 -16.47 -9.34 -7.83
CA GLN A 15 -16.34 -10.34 -8.89
C GLN A 15 -15.77 -9.65 -10.12
N ILE A 16 -14.61 -10.08 -10.57
CA ILE A 16 -13.97 -9.57 -11.78
C ILE A 16 -13.85 -10.69 -12.82
N SER A 17 -13.97 -10.34 -14.09
CA SER A 17 -13.77 -11.25 -15.20
C SER A 17 -12.36 -11.08 -15.75
N VAL A 18 -11.54 -12.10 -15.67
CA VAL A 18 -10.15 -12.05 -16.15
C VAL A 18 -9.95 -13.06 -17.27
N ASP A 19 -9.25 -12.66 -18.32
CA ASP A 19 -8.87 -13.56 -19.42
C ASP A 19 -7.63 -14.38 -19.07
N ASP A 20 -6.77 -13.82 -18.20
CA ASP A 20 -5.55 -14.46 -17.71
C ASP A 20 -5.56 -14.46 -16.17
N PRO A 21 -5.66 -15.64 -15.51
CA PRO A 21 -5.62 -15.75 -14.06
C PRO A 21 -4.26 -15.36 -13.45
N ASP A 22 -3.21 -15.30 -14.25
CA ASP A 22 -1.88 -14.82 -13.84
C ASP A 22 -1.71 -13.33 -14.00
N MET A 23 -2.76 -12.62 -14.42
CA MET A 23 -2.79 -11.14 -14.44
C MET A 23 -2.39 -10.58 -13.07
N PRO A 24 -1.44 -9.62 -13.01
CA PRO A 24 -1.06 -8.97 -11.75
C PRO A 24 -2.23 -8.25 -11.08
N LEU A 25 -2.36 -8.43 -9.75
CA LEU A 25 -3.37 -7.76 -8.93
C LEU A 25 -3.46 -6.25 -9.17
N LEU A 26 -2.33 -5.60 -9.45
CA LEU A 26 -2.28 -4.17 -9.71
C LEU A 26 -3.26 -3.73 -10.79
N TYR A 27 -3.37 -4.48 -11.88
CA TYR A 27 -4.29 -4.16 -12.98
C TYR A 27 -5.73 -4.37 -12.55
N ALA A 28 -6.06 -5.47 -11.89
CA ALA A 28 -7.40 -5.71 -11.35
C ALA A 28 -7.86 -4.57 -10.43
N LEU A 29 -6.99 -4.10 -9.54
CA LEU A 29 -7.32 -2.99 -8.65
C LEU A 29 -7.56 -1.68 -9.40
N ARG A 30 -6.75 -1.38 -10.42
CA ARG A 30 -6.81 -0.12 -11.15
C ARG A 30 -7.87 -0.09 -12.24
N ASP A 31 -7.90 -1.13 -13.05
CA ASP A 31 -8.68 -1.13 -14.30
C ASP A 31 -10.08 -1.68 -14.07
N ASP A 32 -10.23 -2.75 -13.28
CA ASP A 32 -11.54 -3.36 -13.00
C ASP A 32 -12.25 -2.67 -11.82
N LEU A 33 -11.51 -2.32 -10.75
CA LEU A 33 -12.09 -1.75 -9.53
C LEU A 33 -11.93 -0.22 -9.41
N GLY A 34 -11.22 0.43 -10.32
CA GLY A 34 -11.02 1.88 -10.31
C GLY A 34 -10.19 2.41 -9.13
N LEU A 35 -9.46 1.55 -8.42
CA LEU A 35 -8.64 1.90 -7.27
C LEU A 35 -7.25 2.37 -7.71
N ASN A 36 -7.12 3.65 -8.06
CA ASN A 36 -5.94 4.21 -8.72
C ASN A 36 -4.74 4.51 -7.79
N ASN A 37 -4.85 4.30 -6.48
CA ASN A 37 -3.76 4.59 -5.54
C ASN A 37 -2.61 3.59 -5.57
N PRO A 38 -2.80 2.28 -5.69
CA PRO A 38 -1.70 1.42 -6.08
C PRO A 38 -1.23 1.83 -7.48
N ARG A 39 0.07 2.16 -7.63
CA ARG A 39 0.58 2.74 -8.88
C ARG A 39 1.60 1.84 -9.55
N PHE A 40 1.55 1.80 -10.88
CA PHE A 40 2.59 1.14 -11.66
C PHE A 40 3.88 1.96 -11.60
N GLY A 41 5.00 1.30 -11.34
CA GLY A 41 6.32 1.90 -11.37
C GLY A 41 7.29 0.99 -12.11
N CYS A 42 7.93 0.06 -11.39
CA CYS A 42 8.92 -0.84 -11.99
C CYS A 42 8.33 -2.11 -12.65
N GLY A 43 7.16 -2.57 -12.23
CA GLY A 43 6.58 -3.86 -12.65
C GLY A 43 7.34 -5.11 -12.14
N LEU A 44 8.35 -4.92 -11.28
CA LEU A 44 9.32 -5.95 -10.85
C LEU A 44 9.38 -6.08 -9.32
N ALA A 45 8.36 -5.66 -8.60
CA ALA A 45 8.28 -5.68 -7.14
C ALA A 45 9.38 -4.88 -6.40
N GLN A 46 10.11 -3.97 -7.06
CA GLN A 46 11.28 -3.30 -6.50
C GLN A 46 10.99 -1.90 -5.94
N CYS A 47 10.12 -1.10 -6.59
CA CYS A 47 9.98 0.32 -6.24
C CYS A 47 8.98 0.61 -5.11
N GLY A 48 8.06 -0.30 -4.84
CA GLY A 48 7.05 -0.16 -3.80
C GLY A 48 5.81 0.67 -4.14
N ALA A 49 5.74 1.36 -5.29
CA ALA A 49 4.61 2.22 -5.65
C ALA A 49 3.25 1.48 -5.69
N CYS A 50 3.28 0.17 -5.97
CA CYS A 50 2.10 -0.70 -6.06
C CYS A 50 1.73 -1.42 -4.76
N THR A 51 2.36 -1.11 -3.63
CA THR A 51 2.15 -1.84 -2.37
C THR A 51 0.70 -1.80 -1.91
N VAL A 52 0.18 -2.95 -1.52
CA VAL A 52 -1.09 -3.16 -0.84
C VAL A 52 -0.85 -4.06 0.38
N LEU A 53 -1.82 -4.20 1.28
CA LEU A 53 -1.74 -5.25 2.29
C LEU A 53 -2.53 -6.47 1.81
N VAL A 54 -1.92 -7.64 1.87
CA VAL A 54 -2.58 -8.93 1.69
C VAL A 54 -2.53 -9.63 3.05
N ASP A 55 -3.68 -9.88 3.63
CA ASP A 55 -3.82 -10.40 5.01
C ASP A 55 -2.98 -9.58 6.03
N GLY A 56 -2.95 -8.26 5.87
CA GLY A 56 -2.17 -7.35 6.74
C GLY A 56 -0.67 -7.27 6.44
N VAL A 57 -0.18 -8.02 5.43
CA VAL A 57 1.24 -8.02 5.04
C VAL A 57 1.46 -7.14 3.81
N ALA A 58 2.40 -6.20 3.90
CA ALA A 58 2.78 -5.35 2.77
C ALA A 58 3.31 -6.19 1.60
N SER A 59 2.66 -6.06 0.45
CA SER A 59 2.88 -6.91 -0.71
C SER A 59 2.86 -6.09 -2.00
N ARG A 60 3.65 -6.49 -2.99
CA ARG A 60 3.79 -5.79 -4.27
C ARG A 60 2.76 -6.29 -5.28
N SER A 61 1.68 -5.55 -5.46
CA SER A 61 0.57 -5.97 -6.33
C SER A 61 0.94 -6.14 -7.81
N CYS A 62 2.03 -5.54 -8.27
CA CYS A 62 2.50 -5.71 -9.65
C CYS A 62 3.13 -7.09 -9.95
N ALA A 63 3.35 -7.92 -8.93
CA ALA A 63 3.99 -9.22 -9.07
C ALA A 63 3.15 -10.38 -8.48
N ILE A 64 1.96 -10.10 -7.97
CA ILE A 64 1.08 -11.13 -7.39
C ILE A 64 -0.03 -11.41 -8.39
N PRO A 65 -0.18 -12.66 -8.88
CA PRO A 65 -1.27 -13.02 -9.76
C PRO A 65 -2.62 -13.01 -9.01
N VAL A 66 -3.69 -12.63 -9.69
CA VAL A 66 -5.03 -12.60 -9.07
C VAL A 66 -5.48 -13.98 -8.61
N SER A 67 -5.04 -15.04 -9.29
CA SER A 67 -5.33 -16.44 -8.93
C SER A 67 -4.79 -16.84 -7.54
N ALA A 68 -3.73 -16.20 -7.06
CA ALA A 68 -3.13 -16.48 -5.75
C ALA A 68 -3.86 -15.81 -4.58
N LEU A 69 -4.93 -15.06 -4.85
CA LEU A 69 -5.59 -14.20 -3.87
C LEU A 69 -6.98 -14.67 -3.46
N GLU A 70 -7.40 -15.84 -3.91
CA GLU A 70 -8.65 -16.45 -3.47
C GLU A 70 -8.64 -16.66 -1.95
N GLY A 71 -9.70 -16.20 -1.29
CA GLY A 71 -9.82 -16.24 0.17
C GLY A 71 -8.91 -15.29 0.94
N LYS A 72 -8.14 -14.42 0.26
CA LYS A 72 -7.28 -13.40 0.89
C LYS A 72 -8.01 -12.07 1.02
N THR A 73 -7.63 -11.32 2.07
CA THR A 73 -8.10 -9.94 2.26
C THR A 73 -7.07 -8.97 1.72
N ILE A 74 -7.53 -8.07 0.86
CA ILE A 74 -6.69 -7.04 0.25
C ILE A 74 -7.10 -5.69 0.84
N THR A 75 -6.14 -4.94 1.38
CA THR A 75 -6.36 -3.57 1.83
C THR A 75 -5.52 -2.63 0.99
N THR A 76 -6.16 -1.64 0.38
CA THR A 76 -5.51 -0.52 -0.29
C THR A 76 -5.48 0.70 0.63
N ILE A 77 -4.86 1.79 0.19
CA ILE A 77 -4.81 3.03 0.98
C ILE A 77 -6.21 3.57 1.33
N HIS A 78 -7.23 3.31 0.50
CA HIS A 78 -8.62 3.65 0.78
C HIS A 78 -9.21 2.85 1.95
N GLY A 79 -8.69 1.66 2.18
CA GLY A 79 -9.11 0.80 3.30
C GLY A 79 -8.38 1.10 4.61
N LEU A 80 -7.34 1.95 4.61
CA LEU A 80 -6.66 2.35 5.85
C LEU A 80 -7.47 3.36 6.66
N GLY A 81 -8.12 4.31 5.99
CA GLY A 81 -8.90 5.36 6.63
C GLY A 81 -9.60 6.26 5.61
N SER A 82 -10.52 7.09 6.07
CA SER A 82 -11.27 8.05 5.26
C SER A 82 -10.82 9.49 5.52
N PRO A 83 -11.19 10.47 4.69
CA PRO A 83 -10.94 11.88 4.97
C PRO A 83 -11.43 12.35 6.34
N ASP A 84 -12.58 11.86 6.79
CA ASP A 84 -13.18 12.22 8.08
C ASP A 84 -12.57 11.44 9.25
N LYS A 85 -11.99 10.28 8.98
CA LYS A 85 -11.34 9.42 9.98
C LYS A 85 -10.06 8.81 9.38
N PRO A 86 -9.01 9.62 9.22
CA PRO A 86 -7.76 9.12 8.64
C PRO A 86 -7.06 8.15 9.60
N HIS A 87 -6.33 7.19 9.01
CA HIS A 87 -5.41 6.39 9.80
C HIS A 87 -4.35 7.30 10.46
N PRO A 88 -3.86 7.01 11.69
CA PRO A 88 -2.87 7.86 12.37
C PRO A 88 -1.66 8.23 11.52
N LEU A 89 -1.18 7.31 10.69
CA LEU A 89 -0.08 7.58 9.76
C LEU A 89 -0.49 8.54 8.64
N GLN A 90 -1.73 8.50 8.16
CA GLN A 90 -2.22 9.45 7.15
C GLN A 90 -2.31 10.86 7.73
N ALA A 91 -2.79 11.00 8.97
CA ALA A 91 -2.82 12.28 9.67
C ALA A 91 -1.42 12.85 9.88
N ALA A 92 -0.50 12.02 10.42
CA ALA A 92 0.90 12.41 10.62
C ALA A 92 1.60 12.76 9.29
N TRP A 93 1.22 12.11 8.18
CA TRP A 93 1.75 12.39 6.84
C TRP A 93 1.41 13.80 6.37
N ILE A 94 0.20 14.25 6.68
CA ILE A 94 -0.26 15.62 6.38
C ILE A 94 0.46 16.63 7.28
N GLU A 95 0.55 16.36 8.58
CA GLU A 95 1.21 17.25 9.55
C GLU A 95 2.70 17.45 9.23
N GLU A 96 3.40 16.39 8.85
CA GLU A 96 4.82 16.43 8.45
C GLU A 96 5.03 16.95 7.02
N GLN A 97 3.96 17.27 6.30
CA GLN A 97 3.99 17.80 4.93
C GLN A 97 4.88 16.97 3.99
N VAL A 98 4.77 15.64 4.09
CA VAL A 98 5.68 14.71 3.41
C VAL A 98 5.59 14.78 1.90
N ASN A 99 4.42 15.14 1.37
CA ASN A 99 4.16 15.06 -0.06
C ASN A 99 4.94 16.09 -0.88
N GLN A 100 5.50 15.61 -2.00
CA GLN A 100 5.93 16.43 -3.13
C GLN A 100 5.13 16.01 -4.37
N CYS A 101 5.68 15.23 -5.30
CA CYS A 101 4.90 14.77 -6.46
C CYS A 101 3.79 13.76 -6.09
N GLY A 102 3.90 13.08 -4.95
CA GLY A 102 2.91 12.15 -4.43
C GLY A 102 2.86 10.78 -5.13
N TYR A 103 3.71 10.51 -6.13
CA TYR A 103 3.61 9.25 -6.89
C TYR A 103 3.90 8.02 -6.03
N CYS A 104 4.89 8.08 -5.16
CA CYS A 104 5.32 6.97 -4.30
C CYS A 104 4.54 6.85 -2.97
N ILE A 105 3.66 7.81 -2.66
CA ILE A 105 2.98 7.92 -1.35
C ILE A 105 2.28 6.62 -0.93
N ASN A 106 1.64 5.94 -1.88
CA ASN A 106 0.96 4.68 -1.61
C ASN A 106 1.89 3.67 -0.94
N GLY A 107 3.07 3.45 -1.49
CA GLY A 107 4.04 2.50 -0.94
C GLY A 107 4.46 2.84 0.49
N TRP A 108 4.76 4.11 0.74
CA TRP A 108 5.20 4.57 2.06
C TRP A 108 4.12 4.38 3.12
N LEU A 109 2.87 4.77 2.82
CA LEU A 109 1.76 4.63 3.76
C LEU A 109 1.42 3.17 4.01
N MET A 110 1.41 2.31 2.99
CA MET A 110 1.08 0.89 3.16
C MET A 110 2.16 0.14 3.94
N GLU A 111 3.44 0.36 3.65
CA GLU A 111 4.56 -0.22 4.42
C GLU A 111 4.59 0.30 5.87
N GLY A 112 4.42 1.60 6.04
CA GLY A 112 4.40 2.22 7.37
C GLY A 112 3.22 1.74 8.22
N ALA A 113 2.03 1.57 7.64
CA ALA A 113 0.87 1.02 8.33
C ALA A 113 1.09 -0.45 8.73
N ALA A 114 1.68 -1.27 7.83
CA ALA A 114 2.04 -2.64 8.15
C ALA A 114 3.08 -2.71 9.28
N LEU A 115 4.07 -1.82 9.29
CA LEU A 115 5.05 -1.72 10.37
C LEU A 115 4.39 -1.37 11.69
N LEU A 116 3.57 -0.31 11.73
CA LEU A 116 2.91 0.16 12.95
C LEU A 116 1.92 -0.85 13.52
N SER A 117 1.27 -1.65 12.68
CA SER A 117 0.38 -2.72 13.16
C SER A 117 1.13 -3.84 13.88
N LYS A 118 2.37 -4.13 13.49
CA LYS A 118 3.23 -5.16 14.10
C LYS A 118 4.06 -4.60 15.25
N THR A 119 4.53 -3.39 15.11
CA THR A 119 5.43 -2.72 16.05
C THR A 119 4.91 -1.29 16.30
N PRO A 120 4.05 -1.09 17.30
CA PRO A 120 3.41 0.22 17.56
C PRO A 120 4.37 1.37 17.83
N LYS A 121 5.56 1.08 18.32
CA LYS A 121 6.63 2.07 18.58
C LYS A 121 7.94 1.57 17.95
N PRO A 122 8.09 1.64 16.62
CA PRO A 122 9.28 1.15 15.95
C PRO A 122 10.48 2.09 16.22
N THR A 123 11.66 1.51 16.36
CA THR A 123 12.91 2.29 16.39
C THR A 123 13.16 2.93 15.03
N GLU A 124 13.97 4.00 15.01
CA GLU A 124 14.38 4.64 13.74
C GLU A 124 15.03 3.63 12.78
N ALA A 125 15.85 2.72 13.30
CA ALA A 125 16.49 1.68 12.49
C ALA A 125 15.46 0.75 11.83
N GLN A 126 14.40 0.36 12.55
CA GLN A 126 13.31 -0.45 12.00
C GLN A 126 12.52 0.29 10.92
N ILE A 127 12.25 1.60 11.12
CA ILE A 127 11.58 2.43 10.10
C ILE A 127 12.45 2.51 8.84
N ARG A 128 13.74 2.82 8.98
CA ARG A 128 14.68 2.89 7.86
C ARG A 128 14.79 1.57 7.10
N GLN A 129 14.85 0.47 7.81
CA GLN A 129 14.91 -0.86 7.21
C GLN A 129 13.63 -1.18 6.43
N THR A 130 12.45 -0.88 7.00
CA THR A 130 11.16 -1.07 6.32
C THR A 130 11.08 -0.26 5.03
N PHE A 131 11.57 0.98 5.08
CA PHE A 131 11.52 1.90 3.96
C PHE A 131 12.67 1.74 2.94
N ALA A 132 13.66 0.90 3.22
CA ALA A 132 14.83 0.71 2.35
C ALA A 132 14.49 0.21 0.93
N SER A 133 13.35 -0.49 0.78
CA SER A 133 12.87 -1.00 -0.51
C SER A 133 11.99 -0.01 -1.28
N LEU A 134 11.75 1.20 -0.74
CA LEU A 134 10.87 2.19 -1.37
C LEU A 134 11.69 3.24 -2.12
N ILE A 135 11.25 3.56 -3.33
CA ILE A 135 11.93 4.53 -4.18
C ILE A 135 11.14 5.84 -4.24
N CYS A 136 11.80 6.93 -3.86
CA CYS A 136 11.26 8.28 -4.02
C CYS A 136 12.30 9.18 -4.70
N ARG A 137 11.97 9.72 -5.88
CA ARG A 137 12.85 10.63 -6.62
C ARG A 137 12.88 12.04 -6.02
N CYS A 138 11.81 12.45 -5.33
CA CYS A 138 11.69 13.76 -4.70
C CYS A 138 12.44 13.88 -3.36
N GLY A 139 12.85 12.76 -2.75
CA GLY A 139 13.65 12.78 -1.53
C GLY A 139 12.86 12.96 -0.23
N THR A 140 11.63 12.47 -0.14
CA THR A 140 10.74 12.63 1.03
C THR A 140 11.09 11.73 2.22
N HIS A 141 12.18 10.97 2.16
CA HIS A 141 12.56 9.91 3.11
C HIS A 141 12.57 10.36 4.58
N ASN A 142 13.21 11.51 4.88
CA ASN A 142 13.30 12.00 6.26
C ASN A 142 11.95 12.48 6.79
N ALA A 143 11.13 13.11 5.96
CA ALA A 143 9.78 13.51 6.35
C ALA A 143 8.89 12.29 6.58
N ALA A 144 8.99 11.27 5.73
CA ALA A 144 8.28 10.00 5.90
C ALA A 144 8.66 9.29 7.21
N LEU A 145 9.95 9.30 7.57
CA LEU A 145 10.43 8.76 8.85
C LEU A 145 9.77 9.50 10.03
N ARG A 146 9.79 10.84 10.03
CA ARG A 146 9.15 11.65 11.08
C ARG A 146 7.65 11.38 11.17
N ALA A 147 6.97 11.21 10.02
CA ALA A 147 5.55 10.87 10.03
C ALA A 147 5.25 9.55 10.75
N VAL A 148 6.10 8.51 10.59
CA VAL A 148 5.95 7.26 11.36
C VAL A 148 6.22 7.50 12.85
N GLN A 149 7.25 8.27 13.20
CA GLN A 149 7.56 8.60 14.59
C GLN A 149 6.40 9.37 15.24
N ARG A 150 5.81 10.34 14.53
CA ARG A 150 4.64 11.09 15.01
C ARG A 150 3.42 10.17 15.17
N ALA A 151 3.11 9.35 14.18
CA ALA A 151 2.00 8.42 14.23
C ALA A 151 2.09 7.41 15.40
N SER A 152 3.31 7.12 15.84
CA SER A 152 3.59 6.23 16.98
C SER A 152 3.72 6.97 18.33
N GLY A 153 3.52 8.29 18.36
CA GLY A 153 3.63 9.11 19.57
C GLY A 153 5.06 9.23 20.14
N GLN A 154 6.05 9.22 19.26
CA GLN A 154 7.47 9.37 19.64
C GLN A 154 7.95 10.82 19.53
N ILE A 155 7.27 11.65 18.74
CA ILE A 155 7.46 13.09 18.60
C ILE A 155 6.12 13.80 18.55
#